data_1cbf0c772cea23ff853aca02d89897a4
#
_entry.id   1cbf0c772cea23ff853aca02d89897a4
#
_cell.length_a   1.000
_cell.length_b   1.000
_cell.length_c   1.000
_cell.angle_alpha   90.00
_cell.angle_beta   90.00
_cell.angle_gamma   90.00
#
_symmetry.space_group_name_H-M   'P 1'
#
loop_
_entity.id
_entity.type
_entity.pdbx_description
1 polymer ?
#
loop_
_entity_poly.entity_id
_entity_poly.type
_entity_poly.pdbx_seq_one_letter_code
_entity_poly.pdbx_strand_id
1 'polypeptide(L)'
;KNLNNYFGRIYQARYLTGIVAGMKTESNLIGYVSAMGSENSECTGGIDAFAMGVYSVNPDAKVYVKVTNSWYSPTEETNAAKALLSEGCDVIAQHCDTPNPQLEAESAGKWGVGYNTDMSKDAPKATLTSTIWHWDAYYTYQVKQIVDGGWTCENYYGGMADGLVDISPLNMDICTDEMQAAVDAAKAKIM
;
A
#
# COMPACT_ATOMS: atom_id res chain seq x y z
N LYS A 1 -21.65 24.22 13.30
CA LYS A 1 -20.79 23.02 13.49
C LYS A 1 -19.38 23.36 13.07
N ASN A 2 -18.38 22.75 13.70
CA ASN A 2 -16.95 23.01 13.47
C ASN A 2 -16.14 21.70 13.40
N LEU A 3 -16.77 20.60 12.98
CA LEU A 3 -16.17 19.27 12.88
C LEU A 3 -16.62 18.62 11.58
N ASN A 4 -15.72 17.96 10.89
CA ASN A 4 -15.99 16.98 9.84
C ASN A 4 -15.13 15.73 10.04
N ASN A 5 -15.52 14.61 9.44
CA ASN A 5 -14.70 13.43 9.33
C ASN A 5 -14.12 13.37 7.91
N TYR A 6 -12.89 12.91 7.81
CA TYR A 6 -12.26 12.70 6.51
C TYR A 6 -11.43 11.43 6.52
N PHE A 7 -11.44 10.76 5.40
CA PHE A 7 -10.59 9.61 5.13
C PHE A 7 -10.50 9.40 3.61
N GLY A 8 -9.90 8.28 3.16
CA GLY A 8 -9.73 8.03 1.74
C GLY A 8 -9.77 6.56 1.34
N ARG A 9 -9.89 6.38 0.03
CA ARG A 9 -10.01 5.07 -0.63
C ARG A 9 -8.63 4.48 -0.93
N ILE A 10 -7.81 4.30 0.11
CA ILE A 10 -6.43 3.77 -0.04
C ILE A 10 -6.42 2.38 -0.69
N TYR A 11 -7.51 1.62 -0.58
CA TYR A 11 -7.67 0.34 -1.25
C TYR A 11 -7.53 0.42 -2.78
N GLN A 12 -7.80 1.57 -3.41
CA GLN A 12 -7.56 1.78 -4.85
C GLN A 12 -6.07 1.65 -5.19
N ALA A 13 -5.21 2.30 -4.41
CA ALA A 13 -3.76 2.18 -4.56
C ALA A 13 -3.27 0.78 -4.18
N ARG A 14 -3.90 0.12 -3.18
CA ARG A 14 -3.60 -1.27 -2.83
C ARG A 14 -3.84 -2.24 -3.98
N TYR A 15 -4.91 -2.05 -4.73
CA TYR A 15 -5.17 -2.84 -5.94
C TYR A 15 -4.03 -2.73 -6.96
N LEU A 16 -3.54 -1.52 -7.21
CA LEU A 16 -2.41 -1.30 -8.13
C LEU A 16 -1.12 -1.96 -7.63
N THR A 17 -0.82 -1.83 -6.34
CA THR A 17 0.37 -2.48 -5.76
C THR A 17 0.23 -4.01 -5.75
N GLY A 18 -0.98 -4.53 -5.66
CA GLY A 18 -1.26 -5.96 -5.85
C GLY A 18 -0.91 -6.46 -7.25
N ILE A 19 -1.21 -5.68 -8.30
CA ILE A 19 -0.78 -5.98 -9.68
C ILE A 19 0.74 -6.08 -9.75
N VAL A 20 1.46 -5.10 -9.18
CA VAL A 20 2.93 -5.11 -9.17
C VAL A 20 3.47 -6.34 -8.46
N ALA A 21 2.95 -6.68 -7.28
CA ALA A 21 3.34 -7.85 -6.51
C ALA A 21 3.05 -9.16 -7.23
N GLY A 22 1.88 -9.27 -7.86
CA GLY A 22 1.46 -10.47 -8.61
C GLY A 22 2.29 -10.73 -9.86
N MET A 23 2.74 -9.67 -10.54
CA MET A 23 3.65 -9.79 -11.69
C MET A 23 5.10 -10.04 -11.25
N LYS A 24 5.49 -9.62 -10.03
CA LYS A 24 6.86 -9.74 -9.54
C LYS A 24 7.16 -11.08 -8.90
N THR A 25 6.21 -11.71 -8.22
CA THR A 25 6.46 -12.96 -7.50
C THR A 25 6.91 -14.09 -8.44
N GLU A 26 7.92 -14.82 -8.02
CA GLU A 26 8.43 -16.04 -8.69
C GLU A 26 7.96 -17.31 -7.95
N SER A 27 7.72 -17.17 -6.63
CA SER A 27 7.28 -18.29 -5.78
C SER A 27 5.76 -18.51 -5.80
N ASN A 28 4.98 -17.55 -6.30
CA ASN A 28 3.52 -17.46 -6.14
C ASN A 28 3.08 -17.35 -4.67
N LEU A 29 4.00 -17.00 -3.76
CA LEU A 29 3.72 -16.79 -2.33
C LEU A 29 4.06 -15.34 -1.97
N ILE A 30 3.04 -14.59 -1.65
CA ILE A 30 3.14 -13.17 -1.30
C ILE A 30 2.78 -13.01 0.17
N GLY A 31 3.62 -12.35 0.95
CA GLY A 31 3.38 -12.02 2.34
C GLY A 31 2.74 -10.64 2.50
N TYR A 32 1.87 -10.49 3.48
CA TYR A 32 1.25 -9.22 3.84
C TYR A 32 1.30 -9.01 5.36
N VAL A 33 2.05 -8.01 5.81
CA VAL A 33 2.10 -7.62 7.22
C VAL A 33 1.00 -6.61 7.48
N SER A 34 -0.03 -7.02 8.20
CA SER A 34 -1.18 -6.18 8.52
C SER A 34 -1.09 -5.61 9.93
N ALA A 35 -1.36 -4.31 10.06
CA ALA A 35 -1.39 -3.64 11.36
C ALA A 35 -2.52 -4.17 12.25
N MET A 36 -3.72 -4.38 11.68
CA MET A 36 -4.92 -4.80 12.41
C MET A 36 -5.58 -6.00 11.72
N GLY A 37 -6.43 -6.69 12.47
CA GLY A 37 -7.21 -7.82 11.99
C GLY A 37 -8.53 -7.42 11.31
N SER A 38 -9.48 -8.34 11.33
CA SER A 38 -10.78 -8.21 10.64
C SER A 38 -11.69 -7.13 11.20
N GLU A 39 -11.40 -6.62 12.38
CA GLU A 39 -12.12 -5.53 13.05
C GLU A 39 -11.83 -4.14 12.42
N ASN A 40 -10.77 -4.02 11.62
CA ASN A 40 -10.36 -2.78 10.98
C ASN A 40 -10.67 -2.80 9.48
N SER A 41 -11.61 -1.95 9.05
CA SER A 41 -12.08 -1.91 7.66
C SER A 41 -11.03 -1.37 6.67
N GLU A 42 -10.08 -0.56 7.12
CA GLU A 42 -8.97 -0.11 6.25
C GLU A 42 -8.04 -1.27 5.94
N CYS A 43 -7.65 -2.04 6.95
CA CYS A 43 -6.78 -3.20 6.78
C CYS A 43 -7.45 -4.28 5.93
N THR A 44 -8.70 -4.66 6.24
CA THR A 44 -9.43 -5.69 5.47
C THR A 44 -9.67 -5.26 4.03
N GLY A 45 -10.20 -4.05 3.81
CA GLY A 45 -10.41 -3.54 2.45
C GLY A 45 -9.10 -3.37 1.66
N GLY A 46 -8.00 -3.05 2.35
CA GLY A 46 -6.67 -2.96 1.75
C GLY A 46 -6.11 -4.33 1.35
N ILE A 47 -6.25 -5.35 2.21
CA ILE A 47 -5.83 -6.73 1.93
C ILE A 47 -6.65 -7.30 0.77
N ASP A 48 -7.97 -7.13 0.79
CA ASP A 48 -8.86 -7.63 -0.25
C ASP A 48 -8.53 -7.00 -1.61
N ALA A 49 -8.37 -5.67 -1.65
CA ALA A 49 -8.02 -4.97 -2.88
C ALA A 49 -6.64 -5.38 -3.42
N PHE A 50 -5.64 -5.53 -2.53
CA PHE A 50 -4.32 -6.03 -2.88
C PHE A 50 -4.40 -7.44 -3.46
N ALA A 51 -5.11 -8.36 -2.80
CA ALA A 51 -5.30 -9.73 -3.27
C ALA A 51 -6.04 -9.78 -4.61
N MET A 52 -7.05 -8.92 -4.82
CA MET A 52 -7.73 -8.78 -6.12
C MET A 52 -6.76 -8.30 -7.22
N GLY A 53 -5.88 -7.36 -6.89
CA GLY A 53 -4.83 -6.90 -7.80
C GLY A 53 -3.87 -8.03 -8.19
N VAL A 54 -3.39 -8.79 -7.20
CA VAL A 54 -2.57 -9.99 -7.44
C VAL A 54 -3.30 -10.98 -8.34
N TYR A 55 -4.52 -11.36 -7.99
CA TYR A 55 -5.32 -12.33 -8.72
C TYR A 55 -5.59 -11.93 -10.17
N SER A 56 -5.73 -10.64 -10.43
CA SER A 56 -6.03 -10.11 -11.79
C SER A 56 -4.91 -10.39 -12.80
N VAL A 57 -3.68 -10.61 -12.33
CA VAL A 57 -2.50 -10.86 -13.17
C VAL A 57 -1.84 -12.22 -12.90
N ASN A 58 -2.06 -12.79 -11.72
CA ASN A 58 -1.50 -14.08 -11.32
C ASN A 58 -2.49 -14.83 -10.43
N PRO A 59 -3.43 -15.60 -11.02
CA PRO A 59 -4.47 -16.31 -10.28
C PRO A 59 -3.94 -17.50 -9.45
N ASP A 60 -2.70 -17.93 -9.68
CA ASP A 60 -2.07 -19.04 -8.92
C ASP A 60 -1.37 -18.53 -7.64
N ALA A 61 -1.13 -17.22 -7.54
CA ALA A 61 -0.48 -16.63 -6.37
C ALA A 61 -1.40 -16.62 -5.14
N LYS A 62 -0.77 -16.78 -3.98
CA LYS A 62 -1.44 -16.75 -2.66
C LYS A 62 -0.90 -15.61 -1.83
N VAL A 63 -1.79 -14.93 -1.12
CA VAL A 63 -1.44 -13.88 -0.18
C VAL A 63 -1.58 -14.41 1.25
N TYR A 64 -0.46 -14.50 1.98
CA TYR A 64 -0.41 -14.88 3.38
C TYR A 64 -0.36 -13.65 4.27
N VAL A 65 -1.23 -13.58 5.27
CA VAL A 65 -1.34 -12.40 6.14
C VAL A 65 -0.85 -12.73 7.55
N LYS A 66 -0.01 -11.86 8.10
CA LYS A 66 0.36 -11.83 9.52
C LYS A 66 -0.08 -10.52 10.12
N VAL A 67 -0.78 -10.57 11.25
CA VAL A 67 -1.32 -9.39 11.95
C VAL A 67 -0.42 -9.05 13.13
N THR A 68 -0.01 -7.79 13.24
CA THR A 68 0.86 -7.28 14.33
C THR A 68 0.07 -6.72 15.51
N ASN A 69 -1.24 -6.44 15.32
CA ASN A 69 -2.11 -5.73 16.26
C ASN A 69 -1.55 -4.35 16.68
N SER A 70 -0.81 -3.71 15.79
CA SER A 70 -0.25 -2.38 15.99
C SER A 70 0.05 -1.71 14.65
N TRP A 71 -0.20 -0.41 14.55
CA TRP A 71 0.22 0.41 13.42
C TRP A 71 1.72 0.68 13.42
N TYR A 72 2.32 0.74 14.60
CA TYR A 72 3.74 1.00 14.79
C TYR A 72 4.32 0.02 15.82
N SER A 73 4.99 -1.00 15.37
CA SER A 73 5.74 -1.94 16.20
C SER A 73 6.90 -2.55 15.41
N PRO A 74 8.06 -1.88 15.37
CA PRO A 74 9.22 -2.35 14.61
C PRO A 74 9.56 -3.81 14.85
N THR A 75 9.45 -4.28 16.10
CA THR A 75 9.74 -5.66 16.48
C THR A 75 8.75 -6.65 15.87
N GLU A 76 7.43 -6.39 16.03
CA GLU A 76 6.39 -7.31 15.52
C GLU A 76 6.33 -7.29 13.98
N GLU A 77 6.56 -6.14 13.37
CA GLU A 77 6.65 -6.01 11.91
C GLU A 77 7.83 -6.81 11.35
N THR A 78 9.01 -6.69 11.98
CA THR A 78 10.19 -7.50 11.65
C THR A 78 9.91 -8.99 11.81
N ASN A 79 9.31 -9.42 12.94
CA ASN A 79 9.00 -10.81 13.20
C ASN A 79 8.00 -11.38 12.18
N ALA A 80 6.95 -10.61 11.86
CA ALA A 80 5.95 -11.00 10.87
C ALA A 80 6.56 -11.16 9.47
N ALA A 81 7.39 -10.20 9.04
CA ALA A 81 8.08 -10.27 7.75
C ALA A 81 9.02 -11.48 7.67
N LYS A 82 9.83 -11.74 8.70
CA LYS A 82 10.71 -12.92 8.79
C LYS A 82 9.93 -14.23 8.72
N ALA A 83 8.79 -14.31 9.41
CA ALA A 83 7.94 -15.49 9.36
C ALA A 83 7.40 -15.74 7.95
N LEU A 84 6.91 -14.70 7.27
CA LEU A 84 6.42 -14.81 5.88
C LEU A 84 7.53 -15.22 4.91
N LEU A 85 8.71 -14.62 5.02
CA LEU A 85 9.89 -15.00 4.23
C LEU A 85 10.28 -16.46 4.46
N SER A 86 10.23 -16.94 5.72
CA SER A 86 10.51 -18.33 6.07
C SER A 86 9.46 -19.30 5.53
N GLU A 87 8.23 -18.86 5.29
CA GLU A 87 7.15 -19.61 4.65
C GLU A 87 7.30 -19.64 3.11
N GLY A 88 8.33 -18.97 2.56
CA GLY A 88 8.64 -18.97 1.14
C GLY A 88 8.07 -17.78 0.36
N CYS A 89 7.50 -16.79 1.05
CA CYS A 89 7.06 -15.55 0.41
C CYS A 89 8.28 -14.80 -0.17
N ASP A 90 8.15 -14.32 -1.39
CA ASP A 90 9.21 -13.58 -2.09
C ASP A 90 8.86 -12.11 -2.37
N VAL A 91 7.63 -11.70 -2.07
CA VAL A 91 7.20 -10.30 -2.01
C VAL A 91 6.54 -10.06 -0.66
N ILE A 92 6.96 -9.01 0.06
CA ILE A 92 6.38 -8.62 1.34
C ILE A 92 5.69 -7.27 1.23
N ALA A 93 4.38 -7.26 1.26
CA ALA A 93 3.56 -6.05 1.37
C ALA A 93 3.22 -5.75 2.84
N GLN A 94 2.80 -4.54 3.13
CA GLN A 94 2.49 -4.15 4.50
C GLN A 94 1.40 -3.10 4.62
N HIS A 95 0.89 -2.96 5.86
CA HIS A 95 -0.05 -1.94 6.31
C HIS A 95 0.39 -1.38 7.67
N CYS A 96 1.68 -1.08 7.80
CA CYS A 96 2.31 -0.62 9.03
C CYS A 96 3.08 0.68 8.78
N ASP A 97 3.43 1.39 9.84
CA ASP A 97 4.01 2.74 9.76
C ASP A 97 5.54 2.76 9.79
N THR A 98 6.20 1.60 9.66
CA THR A 98 7.67 1.51 9.57
C THR A 98 8.12 0.80 8.30
N PRO A 99 9.35 1.04 7.81
CA PRO A 99 9.89 0.32 6.66
C PRO A 99 10.44 -1.09 6.99
N ASN A 100 10.28 -1.58 8.22
CA ASN A 100 10.89 -2.84 8.65
C ASN A 100 10.54 -4.04 7.76
N PRO A 101 9.29 -4.23 7.29
CA PRO A 101 8.99 -5.33 6.39
C PRO A 101 9.79 -5.27 5.08
N GLN A 102 10.03 -4.08 4.52
CA GLN A 102 10.86 -3.90 3.32
C GLN A 102 12.34 -4.12 3.61
N LEU A 103 12.83 -3.69 4.77
CA LEU A 103 14.21 -3.92 5.19
C LEU A 103 14.50 -5.41 5.35
N GLU A 104 13.55 -6.18 5.90
CA GLU A 104 13.68 -7.63 6.00
C GLU A 104 13.62 -8.32 4.62
N ALA A 105 12.75 -7.86 3.73
CA ALA A 105 12.72 -8.33 2.35
C ALA A 105 14.05 -8.07 1.64
N GLU A 106 14.61 -6.85 1.77
CA GLU A 106 15.91 -6.50 1.20
C GLU A 106 17.03 -7.36 1.75
N SER A 107 17.07 -7.56 3.06
CA SER A 107 18.07 -8.41 3.72
C SER A 107 18.03 -9.86 3.25
N ALA A 108 16.85 -10.34 2.86
CA ALA A 108 16.63 -11.68 2.31
C ALA A 108 16.83 -11.77 0.79
N GLY A 109 17.19 -10.66 0.12
CA GLY A 109 17.27 -10.59 -1.34
C GLY A 109 15.91 -10.78 -2.03
N LYS A 110 14.83 -10.33 -1.39
CA LYS A 110 13.45 -10.41 -1.83
C LYS A 110 12.87 -9.01 -2.04
N TRP A 111 11.60 -8.91 -2.41
CA TRP A 111 10.95 -7.66 -2.78
C TRP A 111 9.91 -7.22 -1.75
N GLY A 112 9.61 -5.93 -1.76
CA GLY A 112 8.66 -5.34 -0.83
C GLY A 112 7.75 -4.29 -1.47
N VAL A 113 6.60 -4.08 -0.85
CA VAL A 113 5.64 -3.03 -1.17
C VAL A 113 5.38 -2.21 0.07
N GLY A 114 5.71 -0.91 0.01
CA GLY A 114 5.59 0.00 1.13
C GLY A 114 4.19 0.56 1.35
N TYR A 115 4.04 1.33 2.43
CA TYR A 115 2.80 1.98 2.82
C TYR A 115 3.06 3.37 3.41
N ASN A 116 2.03 4.20 3.35
CA ASN A 116 1.94 5.52 3.94
C ASN A 116 2.76 6.59 3.21
N THR A 117 4.02 6.34 2.98
CA THR A 117 4.96 7.18 2.24
C THR A 117 5.78 6.36 1.24
N ASP A 118 6.54 7.02 0.38
CA ASP A 118 7.50 6.34 -0.48
C ASP A 118 8.68 5.79 0.35
N MET A 119 8.72 4.47 0.50
CA MET A 119 9.75 3.75 1.26
C MET A 119 10.94 3.29 0.39
N SER A 120 11.04 3.74 -0.85
CA SER A 120 12.13 3.35 -1.77
C SER A 120 13.51 3.76 -1.26
N LYS A 121 13.59 4.81 -0.44
CA LYS A 121 14.85 5.27 0.15
C LYS A 121 15.31 4.42 1.32
N ASP A 122 14.38 3.76 2.01
CA ASP A 122 14.69 2.92 3.17
C ASP A 122 15.21 1.55 2.74
N ALA A 123 14.60 0.96 1.70
CA ALA A 123 14.98 -0.34 1.15
C ALA A 123 15.04 -0.26 -0.39
N PRO A 124 16.06 0.39 -0.97
CA PRO A 124 16.11 0.72 -2.39
C PRO A 124 16.23 -0.48 -3.32
N LYS A 125 16.74 -1.61 -2.81
CA LYS A 125 16.91 -2.83 -3.61
C LYS A 125 15.69 -3.76 -3.55
N ALA A 126 14.78 -3.54 -2.60
CA ALA A 126 13.61 -4.37 -2.40
C ALA A 126 12.30 -3.68 -2.76
N THR A 127 12.18 -2.37 -2.48
CA THR A 127 10.91 -1.66 -2.62
C THR A 127 10.54 -1.50 -4.09
N LEU A 128 9.48 -2.20 -4.50
CA LEU A 128 8.91 -2.12 -5.86
C LEU A 128 8.19 -0.79 -6.08
N THR A 129 7.37 -0.41 -5.11
CA THR A 129 6.57 0.81 -5.00
C THR A 129 5.98 0.88 -3.59
N SER A 130 5.30 1.96 -3.26
CA SER A 130 4.58 2.12 -2.00
C SER A 130 3.18 2.66 -2.25
N THR A 131 2.20 2.22 -1.45
CA THR A 131 0.88 2.84 -1.38
C THR A 131 1.01 4.14 -0.59
N ILE A 132 0.63 5.28 -1.14
CA ILE A 132 0.89 6.60 -0.55
C ILE A 132 -0.37 7.43 -0.36
N TRP A 133 -0.33 8.30 0.65
CA TRP A 133 -1.32 9.31 0.94
C TRP A 133 -0.81 10.70 0.54
N HIS A 134 -1.68 11.49 -0.06
CA HIS A 134 -1.47 12.91 -0.37
C HIS A 134 -2.36 13.79 0.53
N TRP A 135 -2.16 13.69 1.83
CA TRP A 135 -2.90 14.49 2.82
C TRP A 135 -2.70 15.99 2.66
N ASP A 136 -1.59 16.41 2.08
CA ASP A 136 -1.29 17.79 1.73
C ASP A 136 -2.34 18.40 0.81
N ALA A 137 -2.84 17.66 -0.17
CA ALA A 137 -3.93 18.10 -1.07
C ALA A 137 -5.19 18.41 -0.27
N TYR A 138 -5.62 17.51 0.62
CA TYR A 138 -6.80 17.70 1.46
C TYR A 138 -6.63 18.86 2.45
N TYR A 139 -5.52 18.89 3.21
CA TYR A 139 -5.30 19.92 4.21
C TYR A 139 -5.16 21.31 3.61
N THR A 140 -4.45 21.45 2.50
CA THR A 140 -4.33 22.74 1.79
C THR A 140 -5.70 23.23 1.33
N TYR A 141 -6.52 22.36 0.78
CA TYR A 141 -7.90 22.70 0.39
C TYR A 141 -8.72 23.17 1.60
N GLN A 142 -8.70 22.41 2.72
CA GLN A 142 -9.49 22.74 3.91
C GLN A 142 -9.06 24.06 4.54
N VAL A 143 -7.75 24.29 4.67
CA VAL A 143 -7.22 25.56 5.20
C VAL A 143 -7.66 26.75 4.33
N LYS A 144 -7.60 26.59 2.99
CA LYS A 144 -8.09 27.61 2.06
C LYS A 144 -9.57 27.90 2.26
N GLN A 145 -10.41 26.86 2.38
CA GLN A 145 -11.85 27.05 2.64
C GLN A 145 -12.12 27.83 3.94
N ILE A 146 -11.33 27.56 5.01
CA ILE A 146 -11.46 28.28 6.28
C ILE A 146 -11.09 29.76 6.10
N VAL A 147 -9.96 30.05 5.43
CA VAL A 147 -9.48 31.41 5.19
C VAL A 147 -10.46 32.22 4.35
N ASP A 148 -11.03 31.61 3.32
CA ASP A 148 -11.98 32.24 2.39
C ASP A 148 -13.42 32.32 2.98
N GLY A 149 -13.65 31.76 4.18
CA GLY A 149 -14.98 31.76 4.85
C GLY A 149 -16.00 30.82 4.21
N GLY A 150 -15.58 29.93 3.33
CA GLY A 150 -16.43 28.96 2.63
C GLY A 150 -16.44 27.55 3.24
N TRP A 151 -15.78 27.36 4.39
CA TRP A 151 -15.68 26.03 5.00
C TRP A 151 -17.05 25.46 5.41
N THR A 152 -17.29 24.20 5.07
CA THR A 152 -18.46 23.43 5.48
C THR A 152 -18.03 22.26 6.38
N CYS A 153 -18.99 21.72 7.16
CA CYS A 153 -18.73 20.55 8.02
C CYS A 153 -19.07 19.23 7.30
N GLU A 154 -18.92 19.17 6.00
CA GLU A 154 -19.19 17.96 5.23
C GLU A 154 -18.07 16.94 5.40
N ASN A 155 -18.48 15.66 5.53
CA ASN A 155 -17.52 14.58 5.57
C ASN A 155 -16.86 14.41 4.19
N TYR A 156 -15.58 14.06 4.21
CA TYR A 156 -14.79 13.84 3.01
C TYR A 156 -14.29 12.39 2.95
N TYR A 157 -14.42 11.77 1.78
CA TYR A 157 -13.89 10.44 1.52
C TYR A 157 -13.33 10.39 0.09
N GLY A 158 -12.09 10.85 -0.07
CA GLY A 158 -11.42 10.99 -1.35
C GLY A 158 -10.78 9.70 -1.86
N GLY A 159 -10.51 9.68 -3.14
CA GLY A 159 -9.81 8.57 -3.79
C GLY A 159 -8.68 9.04 -4.69
N MET A 160 -8.30 8.19 -5.62
CA MET A 160 -7.25 8.46 -6.60
C MET A 160 -7.65 9.60 -7.56
N ALA A 161 -8.91 9.61 -8.01
CA ALA A 161 -9.45 10.70 -8.86
C ALA A 161 -9.48 12.07 -8.14
N ASP A 162 -9.52 12.06 -6.81
CA ASP A 162 -9.46 13.27 -5.98
C ASP A 162 -8.00 13.70 -5.68
N GLY A 163 -7.02 12.93 -6.12
CA GLY A 163 -5.60 13.16 -5.84
C GLY A 163 -5.18 12.87 -4.39
N LEU A 164 -6.03 12.17 -3.60
CA LEU A 164 -5.74 11.88 -2.19
C LEU A 164 -4.87 10.65 -1.98
N VAL A 165 -4.97 9.67 -2.86
CA VAL A 165 -4.22 8.41 -2.76
C VAL A 165 -3.59 8.07 -4.10
N ASP A 166 -2.40 7.49 -4.06
CA ASP A 166 -1.69 7.00 -5.24
C ASP A 166 -0.69 5.90 -4.83
N ILE A 167 0.11 5.46 -5.78
CA ILE A 167 1.32 4.70 -5.53
C ILE A 167 2.54 5.57 -5.83
N SER A 168 3.66 5.31 -5.14
CA SER A 168 4.94 5.92 -5.52
C SER A 168 5.38 5.39 -6.90
N PRO A 169 6.28 6.11 -7.60
CA PRO A 169 6.85 5.59 -8.84
C PRO A 169 7.37 4.16 -8.67
N LEU A 170 7.19 3.32 -9.69
CA LEU A 170 7.79 1.99 -9.69
C LEU A 170 9.32 2.11 -9.72
N ASN A 171 9.98 1.28 -8.95
CA ASN A 171 11.43 1.16 -8.99
C ASN A 171 11.85 0.39 -10.25
N MET A 172 12.19 1.11 -11.30
CA MET A 172 12.51 0.55 -12.61
C MET A 172 13.84 -0.21 -12.66
N ASP A 173 14.64 -0.18 -11.60
CA ASP A 173 15.82 -1.05 -11.48
C ASP A 173 15.43 -2.52 -11.24
N ILE A 174 14.22 -2.75 -10.71
CA ILE A 174 13.70 -4.08 -10.32
C ILE A 174 12.28 -4.37 -10.84
N CYS A 175 11.61 -3.39 -11.45
CA CYS A 175 10.33 -3.53 -12.15
C CYS A 175 10.55 -3.46 -13.66
N THR A 176 9.53 -3.86 -14.44
CA THR A 176 9.58 -3.86 -15.91
C THR A 176 8.59 -2.88 -16.52
N ASP A 177 8.79 -2.54 -17.80
CA ASP A 177 7.85 -1.70 -18.56
C ASP A 177 6.46 -2.35 -18.66
N GLU A 178 6.37 -3.68 -18.68
CA GLU A 178 5.08 -4.39 -18.67
C GLU A 178 4.34 -4.17 -17.34
N MET A 179 5.06 -4.16 -16.22
CA MET A 179 4.47 -3.85 -14.90
C MET A 179 3.94 -2.43 -14.88
N GLN A 180 4.70 -1.46 -15.38
CA GLN A 180 4.26 -0.07 -15.49
C GLN A 180 3.02 0.05 -16.37
N ALA A 181 3.01 -0.58 -17.54
CA ALA A 181 1.87 -0.55 -18.45
C ALA A 181 0.60 -1.18 -17.84
N ALA A 182 0.75 -2.29 -17.09
CA ALA A 182 -0.38 -2.92 -16.39
C ALA A 182 -0.96 -2.02 -15.30
N VAL A 183 -0.10 -1.35 -14.54
CA VAL A 183 -0.51 -0.36 -13.52
C VAL A 183 -1.23 0.82 -14.16
N ASP A 184 -0.69 1.38 -15.24
CA ASP A 184 -1.28 2.54 -15.94
C ASP A 184 -2.66 2.20 -16.51
N ALA A 185 -2.80 1.01 -17.11
CA ALA A 185 -4.08 0.53 -17.63
C ALA A 185 -5.13 0.30 -16.53
N ALA A 186 -4.72 -0.18 -15.36
CA ALA A 186 -5.60 -0.35 -14.21
C ALA A 186 -5.96 1.00 -13.57
N LYS A 187 -4.99 1.88 -13.40
CA LYS A 187 -5.17 3.23 -12.86
C LYS A 187 -6.18 4.04 -13.70
N ALA A 188 -6.07 3.97 -15.03
CA ALA A 188 -7.00 4.64 -15.94
C ALA A 188 -8.47 4.18 -15.81
N LYS A 189 -8.73 2.99 -15.25
CA LYS A 189 -10.09 2.49 -14.99
C LYS A 189 -10.62 2.92 -13.62
N ILE A 190 -9.73 3.32 -12.70
CA ILE A 190 -10.07 3.78 -11.35
C ILE A 190 -10.35 5.28 -11.36
N MET A 191 -9.61 6.04 -12.20
CA MET A 191 -9.78 7.49 -12.40
C MET A 191 -11.06 7.83 -13.15
#